data_6a30557cff9bea5b05e8cd4608affac1
#
_entry.id   6a30557cff9bea5b05e8cd4608affac1
#
_cell.length_a   1.000
_cell.length_b   1.000
_cell.length_c   1.000
_cell.angle_alpha   90.00
_cell.angle_beta   90.00
_cell.angle_gamma   90.00
#
_symmetry.space_group_name_H-M   'P 1'
#
loop_
_entity.id
_entity.type
_entity.pdbx_description
1 polymer ?
#
loop_
_entity_poly.entity_id
_entity_poly.type
_entity_poly.pdbx_seq_one_letter_code
_entity_poly.pdbx_strand_id
1 'polypeptide(L)'
;MSIRTQYDSDLEALKAALAEMGRSSADAVEDALEALCTADADAAAGIVKGDGRINNMERDIEHRCMTLLLRQQPVAGDLRRISTAMKVVTDMERIGDHAADIAEIIPHLVTVRKEGDPAVSQAIRMGQKAHQMILDALAALTAEDETAARNVIAADDEVDYDFNAIKHTLAREIAADPGKVDAALDLLMVIKYLERIGDHAVNLAEWVEFVRTGCYHNETLF
;
A
#
# COMPACT_ATOMS: atom_id res chain seq x y z
N MET A 1 -26.91 -5.25 27.23
CA MET A 1 -25.49 -5.60 27.00
C MET A 1 -24.65 -4.94 28.05
N SER A 2 -23.61 -5.59 28.58
CA SER A 2 -22.67 -4.94 29.50
C SER A 2 -21.80 -3.96 28.69
N ILE A 3 -21.31 -2.88 29.33
CA ILE A 3 -20.42 -1.88 28.67
C ILE A 3 -19.19 -2.58 28.06
N ARG A 4 -18.65 -3.59 28.71
CA ARG A 4 -17.50 -4.37 28.23
C ARG A 4 -17.82 -5.20 26.98
N THR A 5 -19.01 -5.80 26.90
CA THR A 5 -19.42 -6.58 25.71
C THR A 5 -19.58 -5.67 24.48
N GLN A 6 -20.05 -4.43 24.67
CA GLN A 6 -20.13 -3.45 23.60
C GLN A 6 -18.74 -3.02 23.12
N TYR A 7 -17.83 -2.77 24.05
CA TYR A 7 -16.45 -2.40 23.73
C TYR A 7 -15.72 -3.48 22.93
N ASP A 8 -15.82 -4.73 23.36
CA ASP A 8 -15.22 -5.87 22.65
C ASP A 8 -15.79 -5.98 21.22
N SER A 9 -17.09 -5.76 21.05
CA SER A 9 -17.74 -5.72 19.72
C SER A 9 -17.24 -4.57 18.85
N ASP A 10 -17.04 -3.38 19.42
CA ASP A 10 -16.56 -2.20 18.70
C ASP A 10 -15.11 -2.37 18.24
N LEU A 11 -14.26 -3.04 19.05
CA LEU A 11 -12.89 -3.40 18.68
C LEU A 11 -12.85 -4.43 17.52
N GLU A 12 -13.69 -5.43 17.56
CA GLU A 12 -13.78 -6.41 16.45
C GLU A 12 -14.31 -5.76 15.18
N ALA A 13 -15.24 -4.81 15.29
CA ALA A 13 -15.71 -4.03 14.14
C ALA A 13 -14.61 -3.12 13.55
N LEU A 14 -13.72 -2.57 14.39
CA LEU A 14 -12.56 -1.81 13.94
C LEU A 14 -11.57 -2.70 13.17
N LYS A 15 -11.26 -3.89 13.70
CA LYS A 15 -10.38 -4.86 13.02
C LYS A 15 -10.95 -5.28 11.65
N ALA A 16 -12.25 -5.54 11.59
CA ALA A 16 -12.92 -5.91 10.34
C ALA A 16 -12.84 -4.80 9.31
N ALA A 17 -13.04 -3.54 9.73
CA ALA A 17 -12.95 -2.37 8.85
C ALA A 17 -11.52 -2.16 8.32
N LEU A 18 -10.49 -2.33 9.18
CA LEU A 18 -9.08 -2.28 8.74
C LEU A 18 -8.76 -3.37 7.71
N ALA A 19 -9.21 -4.61 7.97
CA ALA A 19 -8.99 -5.72 7.05
C ALA A 19 -9.71 -5.51 5.71
N GLU A 20 -10.89 -4.88 5.70
CA GLU A 20 -11.61 -4.52 4.48
C GLU A 20 -10.89 -3.43 3.70
N MET A 21 -10.44 -2.38 4.37
CA MET A 21 -9.69 -1.29 3.73
C MET A 21 -8.37 -1.79 3.15
N GLY A 22 -7.60 -2.58 3.92
CA GLY A 22 -6.34 -3.14 3.43
C GLY A 22 -6.52 -4.00 2.17
N ARG A 23 -7.58 -4.84 2.13
CA ARG A 23 -7.92 -5.57 0.90
C ARG A 23 -8.27 -4.62 -0.25
N SER A 24 -9.09 -3.59 -0.01
CA SER A 24 -9.44 -2.62 -1.05
C SER A 24 -8.23 -1.89 -1.62
N SER A 25 -7.24 -1.57 -0.79
CA SER A 25 -5.98 -0.94 -1.23
C SER A 25 -5.12 -1.93 -2.03
N ALA A 26 -5.04 -3.20 -1.60
CA ALA A 26 -4.34 -4.24 -2.35
C ALA A 26 -4.99 -4.52 -3.71
N ASP A 27 -6.33 -4.65 -3.75
CA ASP A 27 -7.10 -4.85 -4.98
C ASP A 27 -6.87 -3.71 -5.97
N ALA A 28 -6.80 -2.44 -5.49
CA ALA A 28 -6.52 -1.29 -6.35
C ALA A 28 -5.14 -1.36 -7.01
N VAL A 29 -4.12 -1.87 -6.29
CA VAL A 29 -2.78 -2.09 -6.86
C VAL A 29 -2.81 -3.23 -7.89
N GLU A 30 -3.49 -4.33 -7.60
CA GLU A 30 -3.65 -5.44 -8.54
C GLU A 30 -4.34 -4.99 -9.82
N ASP A 31 -5.45 -4.27 -9.70
CA ASP A 31 -6.20 -3.69 -10.84
C ASP A 31 -5.32 -2.75 -11.68
N ALA A 32 -4.49 -1.90 -11.04
CA ALA A 32 -3.58 -1.00 -11.73
C ALA A 32 -2.48 -1.76 -12.49
N LEU A 33 -1.96 -2.84 -11.93
CA LEU A 33 -0.99 -3.72 -12.59
C LEU A 33 -1.62 -4.48 -13.77
N GLU A 34 -2.87 -4.94 -13.62
CA GLU A 34 -3.61 -5.58 -14.71
C GLU A 34 -3.89 -4.59 -15.84
N ALA A 35 -4.37 -3.38 -15.53
CA ALA A 35 -4.60 -2.33 -16.52
C ALA A 35 -3.30 -1.94 -17.25
N LEU A 36 -2.16 -1.88 -16.55
CA LEU A 36 -0.85 -1.65 -17.14
C LEU A 36 -0.43 -2.81 -18.06
N CYS A 37 -0.67 -4.06 -17.64
CA CYS A 37 -0.33 -5.27 -18.40
C CYS A 37 -1.15 -5.41 -19.70
N THR A 38 -2.45 -5.11 -19.60
CA THR A 38 -3.39 -5.23 -20.73
C THR A 38 -3.49 -3.97 -21.57
N ALA A 39 -2.79 -2.90 -21.17
CA ALA A 39 -2.88 -1.56 -21.79
C ALA A 39 -4.33 -1.02 -21.84
N ASP A 40 -5.13 -1.28 -20.77
CA ASP A 40 -6.54 -0.93 -20.70
C ASP A 40 -6.74 0.45 -20.03
N ALA A 41 -6.91 1.49 -20.87
CA ALA A 41 -7.15 2.85 -20.42
C ALA A 41 -8.53 3.04 -19.75
N ASP A 42 -9.54 2.24 -20.11
CA ASP A 42 -10.88 2.35 -19.52
C ASP A 42 -10.88 1.73 -18.11
N ALA A 43 -10.21 0.60 -17.91
CA ALA A 43 -9.98 0.02 -16.60
C ALA A 43 -9.20 1.01 -15.70
N ALA A 44 -8.13 1.60 -16.20
CA ALA A 44 -7.35 2.62 -15.49
C ALA A 44 -8.22 3.82 -15.05
N ALA A 45 -9.07 4.34 -15.93
CA ALA A 45 -10.02 5.41 -15.58
C ALA A 45 -11.03 4.98 -14.49
N GLY A 46 -11.35 3.70 -14.42
CA GLY A 46 -12.20 3.11 -13.35
C GLY A 46 -11.52 3.17 -11.99
N ILE A 47 -10.22 2.85 -11.92
CA ILE A 47 -9.41 2.89 -10.69
C ILE A 47 -9.36 4.29 -10.12
N VAL A 48 -9.01 5.28 -10.94
CA VAL A 48 -8.96 6.70 -10.54
C VAL A 48 -10.29 7.18 -9.96
N LYS A 49 -11.43 6.77 -10.54
CA LYS A 49 -12.77 7.11 -10.01
C LYS A 49 -13.09 6.40 -8.71
N GLY A 50 -12.52 5.21 -8.49
CA GLY A 50 -12.76 4.36 -7.32
C GLY A 50 -11.99 4.81 -6.08
N ASP A 51 -10.94 5.61 -6.23
CA ASP A 51 -10.06 6.06 -5.15
C ASP A 51 -10.80 6.70 -3.97
N GLY A 52 -11.79 7.55 -4.23
CA GLY A 52 -12.60 8.16 -3.17
C GLY A 52 -13.29 7.19 -2.21
N ARG A 53 -13.40 5.89 -2.54
CA ARG A 53 -13.91 4.87 -1.64
C ARG A 53 -12.91 4.56 -0.52
N ILE A 54 -11.62 4.42 -0.84
CA ILE A 54 -10.56 4.14 0.13
C ILE A 54 -10.42 5.32 1.09
N ASN A 55 -10.45 6.56 0.58
CA ASN A 55 -10.40 7.79 1.36
C ASN A 55 -11.60 7.93 2.33
N ASN A 56 -12.78 7.45 1.95
CA ASN A 56 -13.93 7.40 2.85
C ASN A 56 -13.76 6.32 3.94
N MET A 57 -13.18 5.17 3.61
CA MET A 57 -12.89 4.11 4.59
C MET A 57 -11.88 4.58 5.64
N GLU A 58 -10.85 5.33 5.24
CA GLU A 58 -9.90 5.97 6.16
C GLU A 58 -10.65 6.82 7.19
N ARG A 59 -11.45 7.79 6.74
CA ARG A 59 -12.21 8.69 7.62
C ARG A 59 -13.14 7.96 8.58
N ASP A 60 -13.81 6.91 8.09
CA ASP A 60 -14.71 6.10 8.92
C ASP A 60 -13.94 5.33 10.00
N ILE A 61 -12.77 4.80 9.69
CA ILE A 61 -11.90 4.09 10.64
C ILE A 61 -11.33 5.07 11.67
N GLU A 62 -10.83 6.23 11.25
CA GLU A 62 -10.36 7.29 12.17
C GLU A 62 -11.47 7.71 13.13
N HIS A 63 -12.68 7.94 12.62
CA HIS A 63 -13.84 8.28 13.46
C HIS A 63 -14.15 7.19 14.49
N ARG A 64 -14.08 5.90 14.11
CA ARG A 64 -14.25 4.76 15.03
C ARG A 64 -13.16 4.75 16.11
N CYS A 65 -11.89 4.95 15.73
CA CYS A 65 -10.78 5.03 16.68
C CYS A 65 -10.99 6.15 17.70
N MET A 66 -11.32 7.36 17.25
CA MET A 66 -11.60 8.50 18.11
C MET A 66 -12.78 8.23 19.05
N THR A 67 -13.84 7.57 18.55
CA THR A 67 -15.02 7.22 19.36
C THR A 67 -14.66 6.22 20.46
N LEU A 68 -13.81 5.21 20.16
CA LEU A 68 -13.32 4.24 21.14
C LEU A 68 -12.47 4.92 22.23
N LEU A 69 -11.55 5.81 21.84
CA LEU A 69 -10.72 6.55 22.79
C LEU A 69 -11.56 7.42 23.74
N LEU A 70 -12.56 8.12 23.20
CA LEU A 70 -13.40 9.04 23.98
C LEU A 70 -14.35 8.31 24.96
N ARG A 71 -14.89 7.15 24.56
CA ARG A 71 -15.95 6.47 25.32
C ARG A 71 -15.45 5.48 26.36
N GLN A 72 -14.29 4.86 26.12
CA GLN A 72 -13.93 3.64 26.82
C GLN A 72 -12.63 3.73 27.65
N GLN A 73 -11.84 4.81 27.51
CA GLN A 73 -10.54 4.97 28.19
C GLN A 73 -9.66 3.70 28.08
N PRO A 74 -9.32 3.25 26.85
CA PRO A 74 -8.59 2.02 26.64
C PRO A 74 -7.23 2.05 27.32
N VAL A 75 -6.78 0.89 27.81
CA VAL A 75 -5.50 0.77 28.54
C VAL A 75 -4.57 -0.23 27.84
N ALA A 76 -3.29 0.00 28.00
CA ALA A 76 -2.21 -0.92 27.56
C ALA A 76 -2.43 -1.47 26.12
N GLY A 77 -2.71 -2.76 25.99
CA GLY A 77 -2.82 -3.44 24.70
C GLY A 77 -3.88 -2.86 23.77
N ASP A 78 -5.06 -2.51 24.30
CA ASP A 78 -6.14 -1.95 23.49
C ASP A 78 -5.79 -0.55 22.98
N LEU A 79 -5.12 0.27 23.82
CA LEU A 79 -4.64 1.58 23.40
C LEU A 79 -3.62 1.44 22.25
N ARG A 80 -2.69 0.46 22.34
CA ARG A 80 -1.73 0.21 21.24
C ARG A 80 -2.42 -0.20 19.95
N ARG A 81 -3.42 -1.10 20.01
CA ARG A 81 -4.20 -1.52 18.84
C ARG A 81 -4.93 -0.37 18.18
N ILE A 82 -5.59 0.51 18.96
CA ILE A 82 -6.30 1.68 18.41
C ILE A 82 -5.29 2.70 17.85
N SER A 83 -4.17 2.92 18.51
CA SER A 83 -3.11 3.81 18.01
C SER A 83 -2.50 3.28 16.71
N THR A 84 -2.24 1.97 16.62
CA THR A 84 -1.79 1.33 15.39
C THR A 84 -2.83 1.49 14.27
N ALA A 85 -4.12 1.25 14.56
CA ALA A 85 -5.17 1.42 13.58
C ALA A 85 -5.17 2.82 12.94
N MET A 86 -4.99 3.87 13.75
CA MET A 86 -4.90 5.27 13.27
C MET A 86 -3.66 5.55 12.41
N LYS A 87 -2.61 4.73 12.53
CA LYS A 87 -1.38 4.89 11.73
C LYS A 87 -1.45 4.10 10.44
N VAL A 88 -1.78 2.82 10.54
CA VAL A 88 -1.83 1.94 9.36
C VAL A 88 -2.91 2.33 8.36
N VAL A 89 -3.99 2.97 8.82
CA VAL A 89 -5.06 3.45 7.92
C VAL A 89 -4.55 4.49 6.92
N THR A 90 -3.65 5.38 7.35
CA THR A 90 -3.02 6.36 6.46
C THR A 90 -2.07 5.69 5.46
N ASP A 91 -1.29 4.67 5.87
CA ASP A 91 -0.46 3.93 4.94
C ASP A 91 -1.31 3.15 3.91
N MET A 92 -2.45 2.58 4.32
CA MET A 92 -3.40 1.92 3.40
C MET A 92 -4.02 2.90 2.39
N GLU A 93 -4.36 4.12 2.82
CA GLU A 93 -4.83 5.20 1.93
C GLU A 93 -3.76 5.57 0.92
N ARG A 94 -2.50 5.76 1.36
CA ARG A 94 -1.37 6.07 0.46
C ARG A 94 -1.11 4.97 -0.57
N ILE A 95 -1.30 3.71 -0.22
CA ILE A 95 -1.22 2.60 -1.18
C ILE A 95 -2.31 2.76 -2.25
N GLY A 96 -3.54 3.09 -1.87
CA GLY A 96 -4.64 3.37 -2.79
C GLY A 96 -4.37 4.58 -3.69
N ASP A 97 -3.92 5.71 -3.11
CA ASP A 97 -3.53 6.91 -3.84
C ASP A 97 -2.49 6.58 -4.93
N HIS A 98 -1.43 5.81 -4.59
CA HIS A 98 -0.39 5.45 -5.54
C HIS A 98 -0.87 4.48 -6.62
N ALA A 99 -1.84 3.62 -6.33
CA ALA A 99 -2.48 2.81 -7.36
C ALA A 99 -3.25 3.69 -8.37
N ALA A 100 -3.97 4.71 -7.88
CA ALA A 100 -4.64 5.69 -8.72
C ALA A 100 -3.65 6.56 -9.52
N ASP A 101 -2.54 7.00 -8.91
CA ASP A 101 -1.44 7.73 -9.58
C ASP A 101 -0.86 6.91 -10.75
N ILE A 102 -0.64 5.60 -10.56
CA ILE A 102 -0.21 4.70 -11.63
C ILE A 102 -1.25 4.63 -12.73
N ALA A 103 -2.53 4.46 -12.36
CA ALA A 103 -3.63 4.39 -13.31
C ALA A 103 -3.78 5.66 -14.15
N GLU A 104 -3.53 6.86 -13.60
CA GLU A 104 -3.55 8.12 -14.35
C GLU A 104 -2.50 8.18 -15.47
N ILE A 105 -1.36 7.48 -15.33
CA ILE A 105 -0.27 7.48 -16.31
C ILE A 105 -0.55 6.47 -17.44
N ILE A 106 -1.26 5.39 -17.20
CA ILE A 106 -1.48 4.30 -18.17
C ILE A 106 -2.01 4.79 -19.51
N PRO A 107 -3.04 5.67 -19.62
CA PRO A 107 -3.57 6.11 -20.92
C PRO A 107 -2.52 6.76 -21.83
N HIS A 108 -1.53 7.46 -21.27
CA HIS A 108 -0.42 8.01 -22.05
C HIS A 108 0.61 6.94 -22.41
N LEU A 109 1.00 6.10 -21.45
CA LEU A 109 1.97 5.02 -21.69
C LEU A 109 1.57 4.09 -22.84
N VAL A 110 0.29 3.72 -22.93
CA VAL A 110 -0.19 2.80 -23.99
C VAL A 110 -0.12 3.44 -25.39
N THR A 111 -0.06 4.75 -25.52
CA THR A 111 0.10 5.43 -26.80
C THR A 111 1.55 5.51 -27.28
N VAL A 112 2.52 5.45 -26.34
CA VAL A 112 3.95 5.70 -26.64
C VAL A 112 4.83 4.46 -26.49
N ARG A 113 4.38 3.43 -25.75
CA ARG A 113 5.07 2.17 -25.60
C ARG A 113 4.33 1.04 -26.32
N LYS A 114 5.10 0.08 -26.83
CA LYS A 114 4.53 -1.07 -27.56
C LYS A 114 4.13 -2.16 -26.58
N GLU A 115 3.13 -2.93 -26.96
CA GLU A 115 2.80 -4.18 -26.27
C GLU A 115 4.04 -5.11 -26.17
N GLY A 116 4.26 -5.68 -24.98
CA GLY A 116 5.43 -6.52 -24.72
C GLY A 116 6.74 -5.77 -24.48
N ASP A 117 6.68 -4.45 -24.22
CA ASP A 117 7.87 -3.67 -23.86
C ASP A 117 8.58 -4.28 -22.63
N PRO A 118 9.90 -4.59 -22.75
CA PRO A 118 10.63 -5.23 -21.65
C PRO A 118 10.68 -4.41 -20.36
N ALA A 119 10.74 -3.08 -20.46
CA ALA A 119 10.79 -2.21 -19.29
C ALA A 119 9.44 -2.19 -18.57
N VAL A 120 8.31 -2.16 -19.29
CA VAL A 120 6.96 -2.30 -18.73
C VAL A 120 6.81 -3.67 -18.05
N SER A 121 7.28 -4.74 -18.71
CA SER A 121 7.24 -6.10 -18.14
C SER A 121 8.06 -6.21 -16.84
N GLN A 122 9.18 -5.46 -16.72
CA GLN A 122 9.95 -5.38 -15.48
C GLN A 122 9.21 -4.59 -14.39
N ALA A 123 8.58 -3.48 -14.75
CA ALA A 123 7.76 -2.69 -13.83
C ALA A 123 6.59 -3.52 -13.26
N ILE A 124 5.90 -4.30 -14.10
CA ILE A 124 4.82 -5.20 -13.65
C ILE A 124 5.35 -6.23 -12.64
N ARG A 125 6.52 -6.86 -12.90
CA ARG A 125 7.10 -7.82 -11.94
C ARG A 125 7.50 -7.17 -10.61
N MET A 126 8.06 -5.96 -10.66
CA MET A 126 8.33 -5.15 -9.46
C MET A 126 7.04 -4.88 -8.68
N GLY A 127 5.97 -4.47 -9.39
CA GLY A 127 4.66 -4.22 -8.79
C GLY A 127 4.04 -5.47 -8.16
N GLN A 128 4.19 -6.64 -8.78
CA GLN A 128 3.74 -7.91 -8.19
C GLN A 128 4.44 -8.23 -6.87
N LYS A 129 5.74 -7.89 -6.73
CA LYS A 129 6.46 -8.03 -5.46
C LYS A 129 5.90 -7.05 -4.41
N ALA A 130 5.74 -5.77 -4.76
CA ALA A 130 5.16 -4.77 -3.85
C ALA A 130 3.73 -5.16 -3.43
N HIS A 131 2.90 -5.66 -4.35
CA HIS A 131 1.57 -6.18 -4.03
C HIS A 131 1.63 -7.38 -3.06
N GLN A 132 2.55 -8.33 -3.26
CA GLN A 132 2.72 -9.44 -2.32
C GLN A 132 3.15 -8.94 -0.92
N MET A 133 4.02 -7.93 -0.84
CA MET A 133 4.41 -7.31 0.42
C MET A 133 3.19 -6.71 1.16
N ILE A 134 2.24 -6.09 0.45
CA ILE A 134 0.99 -5.60 1.06
C ILE A 134 0.20 -6.76 1.68
N LEU A 135 -0.01 -7.84 0.92
CA LEU A 135 -0.77 -9.00 1.40
C LEU A 135 -0.13 -9.63 2.64
N ASP A 136 1.19 -9.78 2.62
CA ASP A 136 1.95 -10.36 3.74
C ASP A 136 1.94 -9.42 4.96
N ALA A 137 2.04 -8.10 4.76
CA ALA A 137 1.94 -7.11 5.85
C ALA A 137 0.54 -7.13 6.50
N LEU A 138 -0.53 -7.20 5.70
CA LEU A 138 -1.90 -7.30 6.20
C LEU A 138 -2.14 -8.60 6.98
N ALA A 139 -1.58 -9.72 6.50
CA ALA A 139 -1.63 -10.99 7.20
C ALA A 139 -0.87 -10.93 8.53
N ALA A 140 0.35 -10.37 8.54
CA ALA A 140 1.15 -10.18 9.73
C ALA A 140 0.45 -9.26 10.75
N LEU A 141 -0.17 -8.16 10.29
CA LEU A 141 -0.91 -7.23 11.14
C LEU A 141 -2.15 -7.90 11.77
N THR A 142 -2.87 -8.69 11.00
CA THR A 142 -4.06 -9.41 11.48
C THR A 142 -3.72 -10.47 12.52
N ALA A 143 -2.60 -11.19 12.31
CA ALA A 143 -2.12 -12.24 13.20
C ALA A 143 -1.25 -11.71 14.36
N GLU A 144 -0.88 -10.45 14.36
CA GLU A 144 0.13 -9.83 15.23
C GLU A 144 1.45 -10.65 15.21
N ASP A 145 1.90 -11.11 14.00
CA ASP A 145 3.05 -11.98 13.79
C ASP A 145 4.31 -11.16 13.42
N GLU A 146 5.19 -10.99 14.40
CA GLU A 146 6.48 -10.28 14.24
C GLU A 146 7.43 -10.96 13.24
N THR A 147 7.39 -12.30 13.13
CA THR A 147 8.26 -13.01 12.19
C THR A 147 7.84 -12.75 10.76
N ALA A 148 6.54 -12.81 10.47
CA ALA A 148 5.98 -12.46 9.18
C ALA A 148 6.27 -10.98 8.85
N ALA A 149 6.10 -10.07 9.80
CA ALA A 149 6.41 -8.65 9.63
C ALA A 149 7.88 -8.40 9.23
N ARG A 150 8.84 -9.05 9.89
CA ARG A 150 10.27 -8.95 9.54
C ARG A 150 10.56 -9.48 8.14
N ASN A 151 9.84 -10.50 7.68
CA ASN A 151 10.00 -11.00 6.32
C ASN A 151 9.53 -9.98 5.28
N VAL A 152 8.45 -9.23 5.56
CA VAL A 152 8.00 -8.12 4.69
C VAL A 152 9.07 -7.04 4.61
N ILE A 153 9.61 -6.60 5.75
CA ILE A 153 10.67 -5.59 5.79
C ILE A 153 11.90 -6.03 4.97
N ALA A 154 12.29 -7.31 5.07
CA ALA A 154 13.41 -7.84 4.30
C ALA A 154 13.11 -7.98 2.79
N ALA A 155 11.85 -8.13 2.40
CA ALA A 155 11.45 -8.24 1.00
C ALA A 155 11.59 -6.92 0.22
N ASP A 156 11.63 -5.80 0.91
CA ASP A 156 11.76 -4.46 0.32
C ASP A 156 13.07 -4.28 -0.47
N ASP A 157 14.16 -4.90 -0.02
CA ASP A 157 15.44 -4.89 -0.73
C ASP A 157 15.31 -5.37 -2.20
N GLU A 158 14.36 -6.28 -2.49
CA GLU A 158 14.13 -6.76 -3.84
C GLU A 158 13.39 -5.73 -4.71
N VAL A 159 12.44 -4.99 -4.13
CA VAL A 159 11.70 -3.92 -4.81
C VAL A 159 12.66 -2.77 -5.14
N ASP A 160 13.49 -2.38 -4.19
CA ASP A 160 14.54 -1.37 -4.35
C ASP A 160 15.57 -1.74 -5.44
N TYR A 161 15.98 -3.00 -5.45
CA TYR A 161 16.87 -3.51 -6.50
C TYR A 161 16.22 -3.38 -7.89
N ASP A 162 14.97 -3.81 -8.04
CA ASP A 162 14.24 -3.73 -9.31
C ASP A 162 14.04 -2.28 -9.75
N PHE A 163 13.66 -1.37 -8.83
CA PHE A 163 13.56 0.07 -9.09
C PHE A 163 14.85 0.61 -9.70
N ASN A 164 16.00 0.34 -9.06
CA ASN A 164 17.29 0.83 -9.54
C ASN A 164 17.67 0.21 -10.89
N ALA A 165 17.40 -1.08 -11.12
CA ALA A 165 17.67 -1.75 -12.39
C ALA A 165 16.86 -1.17 -13.55
N ILE A 166 15.55 -0.94 -13.34
CA ILE A 166 14.65 -0.35 -14.34
C ILE A 166 15.06 1.09 -14.63
N LYS A 167 15.31 1.89 -13.59
CA LYS A 167 15.79 3.27 -13.73
C LYS A 167 17.05 3.37 -14.62
N HIS A 168 18.03 2.49 -14.43
CA HIS A 168 19.20 2.44 -15.29
C HIS A 168 18.89 2.00 -16.72
N THR A 169 17.90 1.16 -16.92
CA THR A 169 17.44 0.75 -18.26
C THR A 169 16.82 1.94 -18.99
N LEU A 170 15.91 2.68 -18.33
CA LEU A 170 15.28 3.89 -18.87
C LEU A 170 16.31 4.97 -19.23
N ALA A 171 17.31 5.19 -18.36
CA ALA A 171 18.39 6.13 -18.65
C ALA A 171 19.17 5.76 -19.92
N ARG A 172 19.42 4.47 -20.17
CA ARG A 172 20.07 3.99 -21.41
C ARG A 172 19.17 4.14 -22.62
N GLU A 173 17.86 3.91 -22.48
CA GLU A 173 16.88 4.14 -23.56
C GLU A 173 16.89 5.62 -24.00
N ILE A 174 16.84 6.57 -23.06
CA ILE A 174 16.89 8.01 -23.34
C ILE A 174 18.19 8.38 -24.03
N ALA A 175 19.33 7.85 -23.56
CA ALA A 175 20.64 8.13 -24.15
C ALA A 175 20.77 7.59 -25.59
N ALA A 176 20.12 6.46 -25.90
CA ALA A 176 20.13 5.86 -27.24
C ALA A 176 19.13 6.54 -28.19
N ASP A 177 17.99 7.00 -27.68
CA ASP A 177 16.95 7.68 -28.46
C ASP A 177 16.25 8.75 -27.59
N PRO A 178 16.68 10.04 -27.71
CA PRO A 178 16.05 11.14 -26.97
C PRO A 178 14.56 11.32 -27.23
N GLY A 179 14.03 10.80 -28.34
CA GLY A 179 12.60 10.85 -28.65
C GLY A 179 11.73 9.99 -27.71
N LYS A 180 12.35 9.13 -26.89
CA LYS A 180 11.65 8.29 -25.90
C LYS A 180 11.59 8.90 -24.51
N VAL A 181 12.05 10.15 -24.32
CA VAL A 181 12.18 10.76 -23.00
C VAL A 181 10.85 10.78 -22.24
N ASP A 182 9.75 11.20 -22.88
CA ASP A 182 8.45 11.31 -22.22
C ASP A 182 7.94 9.94 -21.74
N ALA A 183 7.99 8.92 -22.63
CA ALA A 183 7.61 7.56 -22.28
C ALA A 183 8.49 6.93 -21.18
N ALA A 184 9.77 7.29 -21.13
CA ALA A 184 10.68 6.81 -20.09
C ALA A 184 10.43 7.50 -18.76
N LEU A 185 10.10 8.79 -18.76
CA LEU A 185 9.74 9.55 -17.55
C LEU A 185 8.41 9.06 -16.97
N ASP A 186 7.40 8.79 -17.79
CA ASP A 186 6.14 8.22 -17.33
C ASP A 186 6.35 6.86 -16.65
N LEU A 187 7.12 5.96 -17.27
CA LEU A 187 7.42 4.67 -16.66
C LEU A 187 8.28 4.81 -15.40
N LEU A 188 9.17 5.82 -15.34
CA LEU A 188 9.92 6.13 -14.13
C LEU A 188 8.98 6.55 -12.99
N MET A 189 7.92 7.31 -13.28
CA MET A 189 6.92 7.67 -12.28
C MET A 189 6.14 6.43 -11.80
N VAL A 190 5.73 5.55 -12.72
CA VAL A 190 5.08 4.29 -12.35
C VAL A 190 5.93 3.48 -11.39
N ILE A 191 7.22 3.23 -11.70
CA ILE A 191 8.09 2.46 -10.81
C ILE A 191 8.38 3.18 -9.50
N LYS A 192 8.35 4.53 -9.48
CA LYS A 192 8.49 5.28 -8.22
C LYS A 192 7.27 5.13 -7.33
N TYR A 193 6.06 5.09 -7.89
CA TYR A 193 4.85 4.79 -7.11
C TYR A 193 4.85 3.34 -6.61
N LEU A 194 5.34 2.39 -7.41
CA LEU A 194 5.48 0.98 -6.97
C LEU A 194 6.48 0.83 -5.81
N GLU A 195 7.60 1.54 -5.85
CA GLU A 195 8.56 1.57 -4.71
C GLU A 195 7.90 2.17 -3.46
N ARG A 196 7.17 3.28 -3.58
CA ARG A 196 6.44 3.86 -2.44
C ARG A 196 5.37 2.94 -1.87
N ILE A 197 4.72 2.14 -2.71
CA ILE A 197 3.79 1.10 -2.25
C ILE A 197 4.53 0.07 -1.38
N GLY A 198 5.74 -0.34 -1.77
CA GLY A 198 6.63 -1.18 -0.96
C GLY A 198 6.97 -0.52 0.38
N ASP A 199 7.41 0.74 0.37
CA ASP A 199 7.69 1.53 1.58
C ASP A 199 6.49 1.53 2.55
N HIS A 200 5.27 1.74 2.05
CA HIS A 200 4.06 1.72 2.88
C HIS A 200 3.74 0.32 3.41
N ALA A 201 4.02 -0.75 2.66
CA ALA A 201 3.88 -2.12 3.16
C ALA A 201 4.90 -2.41 4.29
N VAL A 202 6.12 -1.88 4.20
CA VAL A 202 7.11 -1.90 5.31
C VAL A 202 6.56 -1.18 6.53
N ASN A 203 5.99 0.03 6.38
CA ASN A 203 5.39 0.76 7.49
C ASN A 203 4.29 -0.07 8.18
N LEU A 204 3.40 -0.72 7.41
CA LEU A 204 2.39 -1.62 7.98
C LEU A 204 3.02 -2.74 8.82
N ALA A 205 4.10 -3.33 8.34
CA ALA A 205 4.82 -4.40 9.04
C ALA A 205 5.51 -3.91 10.32
N GLU A 206 6.12 -2.72 10.32
CA GLU A 206 6.73 -2.12 11.51
C GLU A 206 5.72 -1.86 12.64
N TRP A 207 4.48 -1.49 12.31
CA TRP A 207 3.43 -1.31 13.29
C TRP A 207 2.99 -2.62 13.96
N VAL A 208 3.27 -3.80 13.38
CA VAL A 208 3.05 -5.10 14.03
C VAL A 208 3.93 -5.25 15.27
N GLU A 209 5.21 -4.86 15.19
CA GLU A 209 6.11 -4.89 16.33
C GLU A 209 5.62 -3.99 17.46
N PHE A 210 5.14 -2.78 17.12
CA PHE A 210 4.60 -1.84 18.11
C PHE A 210 3.37 -2.39 18.85
N VAL A 211 2.43 -3.05 18.16
CA VAL A 211 1.25 -3.65 18.82
C VAL A 211 1.68 -4.61 19.92
N ARG A 212 2.71 -5.40 19.67
CA ARG A 212 3.20 -6.45 20.58
C ARG A 212 4.03 -5.90 21.73
N THR A 213 4.99 -5.04 21.41
CA THR A 213 6.05 -4.62 22.34
C THR A 213 5.83 -3.24 22.94
N GLY A 214 5.10 -2.37 22.25
CA GLY A 214 5.01 -0.92 22.55
C GLY A 214 6.23 -0.12 22.08
N CYS A 215 7.14 -0.75 21.33
CA CYS A 215 8.32 -0.11 20.73
C CYS A 215 8.11 0.08 19.23
N TYR A 216 8.47 1.25 18.73
CA TYR A 216 8.49 1.59 17.31
C TYR A 216 9.88 2.14 16.98
N HIS A 217 10.58 1.59 16.00
CA HIS A 217 11.98 1.91 15.67
C HIS A 217 12.91 1.88 16.89
N ASN A 218 12.78 0.85 17.75
CA ASN A 218 13.52 0.68 19.01
C ASN A 218 13.26 1.77 20.07
N GLU A 219 12.25 2.63 19.89
CA GLU A 219 11.83 3.62 20.88
C GLU A 219 10.51 3.19 21.53
N THR A 220 10.43 3.22 22.87
CA THR A 220 9.19 2.96 23.61
C THR A 220 8.31 4.20 23.48
N LEU A 221 7.11 4.06 22.91
CA LEU A 221 6.19 5.19 22.71
C LEU A 221 5.26 5.41 23.91
N PHE A 222 5.00 4.36 24.74
CA PHE A 222 4.19 4.47 25.96
C PHE A 222 4.79 3.65 27.10
#